data_8a2cb9671760f87d479809805f1e05de
#
_entry.id   8a2cb9671760f87d479809805f1e05de
#
_cell.length_a   1.000
_cell.length_b   1.000
_cell.length_c   1.000
_cell.angle_alpha   90.00
_cell.angle_beta   90.00
_cell.angle_gamma   90.00
#
_symmetry.space_group_name_H-M   'P 1'
#
loop_
_entity.id
_entity.type
_entity.pdbx_description
1 polymer ?
#
loop_
_entity_poly.entity_id
_entity_poly.type
_entity_poly.pdbx_seq_one_letter_code
_entity_poly.pdbx_strand_id
1 'polypeptide(L)'
;DPMQRELKNMIAPIKKVDPDTIFLGNGSDEAIDLVYRAFCIPGVDNVAAIDPTYGMYQVCADVNDVEYRKVLLDENYQFSADKLLAVTDDHTKLVFLCSPNNPTGNNLDRREMEKLLDTFQGLVIIDEAYSDFSDAPSFLADLDKYPNLIVFQTFSKAWGCAAIRLGMAFASKEIISIFSKIKYC
;
A
#
# COMPACT_ATOMS: atom_id res chain seq x y z
N ASP A 1 -1.50 15.12 -20.58
CA ASP A 1 -0.19 14.93 -19.95
C ASP A 1 -0.13 13.51 -19.34
N PRO A 2 0.63 12.59 -19.95
CA PRO A 2 0.76 11.22 -19.47
C PRO A 2 1.31 11.11 -18.05
N MET A 3 2.09 12.10 -17.62
CA MET A 3 2.65 12.14 -16.25
C MET A 3 1.71 12.74 -15.21
N GLN A 4 0.54 13.23 -15.63
CA GLN A 4 -0.51 13.81 -14.76
C GLN A 4 0.00 14.90 -13.82
N ARG A 5 0.98 15.72 -14.28
CA ARG A 5 1.68 16.72 -13.46
C ARG A 5 0.76 17.77 -12.86
N GLU A 6 -0.21 18.26 -13.65
CA GLU A 6 -1.16 19.25 -13.16
C GLU A 6 -1.96 18.71 -11.97
N LEU A 7 -2.51 17.51 -12.09
CA LEU A 7 -3.29 16.88 -11.03
C LEU A 7 -2.44 16.55 -9.80
N LYS A 8 -1.22 16.06 -10.00
CA LYS A 8 -0.26 15.81 -8.89
C LYS A 8 0.05 17.11 -8.14
N ASN A 9 0.28 18.20 -8.86
CA ASN A 9 0.54 19.52 -8.25
C ASN A 9 -0.67 20.07 -7.47
N MET A 10 -1.90 19.70 -7.85
CA MET A 10 -3.10 20.06 -7.09
C MET A 10 -3.28 19.21 -5.83
N ILE A 11 -2.93 17.92 -5.89
CA ILE A 11 -3.07 16.96 -4.78
C ILE A 11 -1.95 17.16 -3.74
N ALA A 12 -0.74 17.44 -4.17
CA ALA A 12 0.45 17.52 -3.32
C ALA A 12 0.27 18.46 -2.10
N PRO A 13 -0.24 19.70 -2.22
CA PRO A 13 -0.47 20.56 -1.06
C PRO A 13 -1.57 20.06 -0.13
N ILE A 14 -2.59 19.36 -0.66
CA ILE A 14 -3.68 18.78 0.14
C ILE A 14 -3.14 17.64 1.02
N LYS A 15 -2.28 16.80 0.44
CA LYS A 15 -1.68 15.65 1.11
C LYS A 15 -0.36 15.99 1.82
N LYS A 16 0.15 17.22 1.66
CA LYS A 16 1.41 17.74 2.25
C LYS A 16 2.64 16.89 1.87
N VAL A 17 2.73 16.53 0.60
CA VAL A 17 3.82 15.73 0.04
C VAL A 17 4.41 16.39 -1.21
N ASP A 18 5.59 15.95 -1.65
CA ASP A 18 6.17 16.36 -2.93
C ASP A 18 5.37 15.71 -4.10
N PRO A 19 5.00 16.44 -5.16
CA PRO A 19 4.28 15.88 -6.30
C PRO A 19 5.03 14.73 -7.00
N ASP A 20 6.36 14.67 -6.91
CA ASP A 20 7.16 13.58 -7.46
C ASP A 20 7.08 12.29 -6.65
N THR A 21 6.52 12.33 -5.44
CA THR A 21 6.24 11.16 -4.60
C THR A 21 4.83 10.60 -4.80
N ILE A 22 4.08 11.12 -5.79
CA ILE A 22 2.69 10.73 -6.06
C ILE A 22 2.60 9.90 -7.33
N PHE A 23 1.94 8.75 -7.26
CA PHE A 23 1.39 8.02 -8.40
C PHE A 23 -0.14 8.14 -8.37
N LEU A 24 -0.75 8.34 -9.54
CA LEU A 24 -2.21 8.40 -9.71
C LEU A 24 -2.66 7.27 -10.61
N GLY A 25 -3.63 6.49 -10.15
CA GLY A 25 -4.15 5.32 -10.84
C GLY A 25 -5.68 5.31 -10.96
N ASN A 26 -6.19 4.36 -11.73
CA ASN A 26 -7.62 4.09 -11.91
C ASN A 26 -8.20 3.36 -10.69
N GLY A 27 -8.36 4.06 -9.58
CA GLY A 27 -8.59 3.51 -8.26
C GLY A 27 -7.28 3.00 -7.63
N SER A 28 -7.31 2.69 -6.32
CA SER A 28 -6.17 2.06 -5.64
C SER A 28 -5.88 0.65 -6.17
N ASP A 29 -6.87 -0.02 -6.77
CA ASP A 29 -6.72 -1.36 -7.34
C ASP A 29 -5.66 -1.41 -8.46
N GLU A 30 -5.54 -0.35 -9.28
CA GLU A 30 -4.45 -0.27 -10.25
C GLU A 30 -3.07 -0.20 -9.57
N ALA A 31 -2.95 0.56 -8.48
CA ALA A 31 -1.70 0.62 -7.74
C ALA A 31 -1.36 -0.73 -7.07
N ILE A 32 -2.37 -1.47 -6.57
CA ILE A 32 -2.20 -2.82 -6.04
C ILE A 32 -1.67 -3.76 -7.12
N ASP A 33 -2.26 -3.79 -8.31
CA ASP A 33 -1.79 -4.66 -9.40
C ASP A 33 -0.38 -4.27 -9.85
N LEU A 34 -0.12 -2.97 -10.00
CA LEU A 34 1.19 -2.49 -10.45
C LEU A 34 2.32 -2.81 -9.50
N VAL A 35 2.10 -2.82 -8.18
CA VAL A 35 3.16 -3.16 -7.22
C VAL A 35 3.59 -4.63 -7.35
N TYR A 36 2.66 -5.55 -7.63
CA TYR A 36 3.01 -6.94 -7.94
C TYR A 36 3.85 -7.04 -9.21
N ARG A 37 3.40 -6.41 -10.29
CA ARG A 37 4.08 -6.43 -11.59
C ARG A 37 5.45 -5.75 -11.59
N ALA A 38 5.64 -4.77 -10.69
CA ALA A 38 6.90 -4.04 -10.58
C ALA A 38 7.96 -4.79 -9.77
N PHE A 39 7.54 -5.51 -8.72
CA PHE A 39 8.46 -5.97 -7.69
C PHE A 39 8.47 -7.48 -7.45
N CYS A 40 7.56 -8.24 -8.06
CA CYS A 40 7.50 -9.69 -7.91
C CYS A 40 7.80 -10.42 -9.22
N ILE A 41 8.52 -11.52 -9.13
CA ILE A 41 8.73 -12.46 -10.22
C ILE A 41 7.66 -13.55 -10.14
N PRO A 42 6.77 -13.69 -11.17
CA PRO A 42 5.73 -14.72 -11.19
C PRO A 42 6.29 -16.13 -10.98
N GLY A 43 5.57 -16.95 -10.19
CA GLY A 43 5.96 -18.32 -9.89
C GLY A 43 7.21 -18.49 -9.00
N VAL A 44 7.84 -17.37 -8.56
CA VAL A 44 9.06 -17.38 -7.74
C VAL A 44 8.89 -16.65 -6.43
N ASP A 45 8.39 -15.41 -6.50
CA ASP A 45 8.28 -14.55 -5.33
C ASP A 45 6.95 -14.73 -4.61
N ASN A 46 6.92 -14.25 -3.38
CA ASN A 46 5.74 -14.28 -2.53
C ASN A 46 5.51 -12.94 -1.84
N VAL A 47 4.30 -12.80 -1.31
CA VAL A 47 3.90 -11.66 -0.51
C VAL A 47 3.22 -12.12 0.76
N ALA A 48 3.24 -11.29 1.80
CA ALA A 48 2.53 -11.56 3.04
C ALA A 48 1.49 -10.47 3.33
N ALA A 49 0.40 -10.85 3.96
CA ALA A 49 -0.62 -9.92 4.39
C ALA A 49 -1.33 -10.42 5.65
N ILE A 50 -1.93 -9.50 6.38
CA ILE A 50 -2.84 -9.82 7.47
C ILE A 50 -4.14 -10.45 6.95
N ASP A 51 -4.81 -11.26 7.76
CA ASP A 51 -6.10 -11.88 7.42
C ASP A 51 -7.04 -11.87 8.66
N PRO A 52 -8.29 -11.42 8.57
CA PRO A 52 -8.95 -10.91 7.36
C PRO A 52 -8.51 -9.50 6.96
N THR A 53 -8.45 -9.24 5.64
CA THR A 53 -8.18 -7.92 5.09
C THR A 53 -8.81 -7.76 3.70
N TYR A 54 -8.49 -6.68 2.98
CA TYR A 54 -9.06 -6.38 1.67
C TYR A 54 -8.69 -7.46 0.63
N GLY A 55 -9.70 -8.09 0.05
CA GLY A 55 -9.54 -9.27 -0.81
C GLY A 55 -8.76 -9.04 -2.11
N MET A 56 -8.65 -7.78 -2.60
CA MET A 56 -7.93 -7.50 -3.84
C MET A 56 -6.44 -7.78 -3.75
N TYR A 57 -5.84 -7.79 -2.57
CA TYR A 57 -4.43 -8.16 -2.43
C TYR A 57 -4.21 -9.61 -2.90
N GLN A 58 -5.06 -10.54 -2.45
CA GLN A 58 -4.99 -11.93 -2.88
C GLN A 58 -5.36 -12.08 -4.36
N VAL A 59 -6.42 -11.40 -4.83
CA VAL A 59 -6.83 -11.45 -6.24
C VAL A 59 -5.68 -11.01 -7.16
N CYS A 60 -4.98 -9.92 -6.82
CA CYS A 60 -3.84 -9.45 -7.61
C CYS A 60 -2.65 -10.42 -7.52
N ALA A 61 -2.41 -11.06 -6.36
CA ALA A 61 -1.40 -12.11 -6.23
C ALA A 61 -1.69 -13.29 -7.18
N ASP A 62 -2.93 -13.79 -7.16
CA ASP A 62 -3.36 -14.91 -7.99
C ASP A 62 -3.24 -14.58 -9.51
N VAL A 63 -3.64 -13.35 -9.91
CA VAL A 63 -3.54 -12.89 -11.31
C VAL A 63 -2.08 -12.77 -11.78
N ASN A 64 -1.18 -12.38 -10.88
CA ASN A 64 0.24 -12.20 -11.19
C ASN A 64 1.09 -13.47 -10.91
N ASP A 65 0.46 -14.61 -10.59
CA ASP A 65 1.14 -15.87 -10.23
C ASP A 65 2.18 -15.70 -9.10
N VAL A 66 1.77 -15.00 -8.02
CA VAL A 66 2.60 -14.73 -6.84
C VAL A 66 1.98 -15.42 -5.63
N GLU A 67 2.78 -16.18 -4.87
CA GLU A 67 2.31 -16.84 -3.65
C GLU A 67 1.82 -15.80 -2.62
N TYR A 68 0.63 -16.01 -2.06
CA TYR A 68 0.02 -15.13 -1.07
C TYR A 68 -0.02 -15.79 0.32
N ARG A 69 0.77 -15.29 1.27
CA ARG A 69 0.89 -15.80 2.64
C ARG A 69 0.04 -14.98 3.60
N LYS A 70 -0.82 -15.66 4.35
CA LYS A 70 -1.76 -15.05 5.31
C LYS A 70 -1.25 -15.15 6.73
N VAL A 71 -1.38 -14.06 7.49
CA VAL A 71 -1.13 -14.02 8.94
C VAL A 71 -2.39 -13.58 9.65
N LEU A 72 -2.96 -14.47 10.44
CA LEU A 72 -4.20 -14.19 11.15
C LEU A 72 -4.01 -13.06 12.18
N LEU A 73 -4.95 -12.12 12.17
CA LEU A 73 -5.11 -11.14 13.24
C LEU A 73 -5.49 -11.85 14.55
N ASP A 74 -5.19 -11.23 15.68
CA ASP A 74 -5.58 -11.72 16.99
C ASP A 74 -7.08 -11.46 17.28
N GLU A 75 -7.53 -11.79 18.49
CA GLU A 75 -8.91 -11.60 18.94
C GLU A 75 -9.35 -10.12 18.99
N ASN A 76 -8.39 -9.18 19.03
CA ASN A 76 -8.63 -7.73 18.98
C ASN A 76 -8.42 -7.16 17.58
N TYR A 77 -8.32 -8.00 16.57
CA TYR A 77 -8.00 -7.63 15.19
C TYR A 77 -6.68 -6.86 15.04
N GLN A 78 -5.70 -7.16 15.89
CA GLN A 78 -4.34 -6.63 15.78
C GLN A 78 -3.39 -7.66 15.18
N PHE A 79 -2.35 -7.18 14.49
CA PHE A 79 -1.27 -8.03 14.00
C PHE A 79 -0.04 -7.92 14.88
N SER A 80 0.88 -8.86 14.74
CA SER A 80 2.22 -8.79 15.30
C SER A 80 3.24 -8.78 14.17
N ALA A 81 4.15 -7.81 14.19
CA ALA A 81 5.25 -7.74 13.24
C ALA A 81 6.10 -9.03 13.27
N ASP A 82 6.36 -9.58 14.47
CA ASP A 82 7.14 -10.83 14.60
C ASP A 82 6.47 -12.02 13.92
N LYS A 83 5.14 -12.17 14.08
CA LYS A 83 4.39 -13.24 13.42
C LYS A 83 4.38 -13.07 11.90
N LEU A 84 4.31 -11.83 11.42
CA LEU A 84 4.32 -11.54 10.01
C LEU A 84 5.72 -11.78 9.43
N LEU A 85 6.77 -11.35 10.10
CA LEU A 85 8.16 -11.60 9.72
C LEU A 85 8.48 -13.11 9.71
N ALA A 86 7.89 -13.89 10.61
CA ALA A 86 8.11 -15.35 10.68
C ALA A 86 7.62 -16.12 9.43
N VAL A 87 6.73 -15.53 8.62
CA VAL A 87 6.28 -16.13 7.36
C VAL A 87 6.99 -15.58 6.14
N THR A 88 7.90 -14.60 6.32
CA THR A 88 8.69 -14.04 5.23
C THR A 88 9.99 -14.80 5.00
N ASP A 89 10.48 -14.76 3.77
CA ASP A 89 11.77 -15.31 3.34
C ASP A 89 12.43 -14.40 2.29
N ASP A 90 13.52 -14.83 1.68
CA ASP A 90 14.28 -14.06 0.67
C ASP A 90 13.46 -13.77 -0.61
N HIS A 91 12.39 -14.53 -0.83
CA HIS A 91 11.44 -14.36 -1.93
C HIS A 91 10.25 -13.48 -1.56
N THR A 92 10.09 -13.10 -0.31
CA THR A 92 9.02 -12.19 0.10
C THR A 92 9.37 -10.76 -0.30
N LYS A 93 8.63 -10.19 -1.26
CA LYS A 93 8.90 -8.85 -1.79
C LYS A 93 8.01 -7.77 -1.20
N LEU A 94 6.77 -8.13 -0.88
CA LEU A 94 5.75 -7.18 -0.44
C LEU A 94 5.07 -7.67 0.83
N VAL A 95 4.74 -6.71 1.70
CA VAL A 95 3.83 -6.93 2.82
C VAL A 95 2.68 -5.93 2.73
N PHE A 96 1.44 -6.41 2.84
CA PHE A 96 0.25 -5.56 2.83
C PHE A 96 -0.38 -5.44 4.21
N LEU A 97 -0.58 -4.20 4.64
CA LEU A 97 -1.31 -3.82 5.85
C LEU A 97 -2.41 -2.83 5.45
N CYS A 98 -3.64 -3.05 5.91
CA CYS A 98 -4.75 -2.11 5.71
C CYS A 98 -5.07 -1.44 7.05
N SER A 99 -5.00 -0.11 7.12
CA SER A 99 -5.24 0.62 8.37
C SER A 99 -5.84 2.01 8.09
N PRO A 100 -7.09 2.26 8.46
CA PRO A 100 -8.06 1.34 9.08
C PRO A 100 -8.35 0.10 8.22
N ASN A 101 -8.45 -1.07 8.87
CA ASN A 101 -8.58 -2.34 8.16
C ASN A 101 -10.00 -2.56 7.61
N ASN A 102 -10.11 -3.11 6.43
CA ASN A 102 -11.34 -3.63 5.86
C ASN A 102 -11.29 -5.16 5.88
N PRO A 103 -12.19 -5.91 6.57
CA PRO A 103 -13.52 -5.45 7.02
C PRO A 103 -13.64 -5.07 8.50
N THR A 104 -12.58 -5.13 9.29
CA THR A 104 -12.67 -5.07 10.76
C THR A 104 -12.86 -3.64 11.29
N GLY A 105 -12.52 -2.61 10.52
CA GLY A 105 -12.77 -1.19 10.79
C GLY A 105 -11.84 -0.53 11.81
N ASN A 106 -10.91 -1.29 12.40
CA ASN A 106 -9.97 -0.79 13.40
C ASN A 106 -8.66 -0.30 12.76
N ASN A 107 -7.97 0.62 13.44
CA ASN A 107 -6.59 0.91 13.15
C ASN A 107 -5.69 -0.22 13.67
N LEU A 108 -4.65 -0.52 12.92
CA LEU A 108 -3.56 -1.39 13.38
C LEU A 108 -2.62 -0.63 14.31
N ASP A 109 -1.94 -1.34 15.22
CA ASP A 109 -0.96 -0.73 16.11
C ASP A 109 0.21 -0.14 15.30
N ARG A 110 0.38 1.18 15.42
CA ARG A 110 1.41 1.93 14.71
C ARG A 110 2.82 1.44 15.04
N ARG A 111 3.08 1.04 16.29
CA ARG A 111 4.42 0.57 16.71
C ARG A 111 4.78 -0.74 16.02
N GLU A 112 3.81 -1.64 15.84
CA GLU A 112 4.03 -2.89 15.10
C GLU A 112 4.27 -2.61 13.61
N MET A 113 3.56 -1.63 13.02
CA MET A 113 3.81 -1.20 11.64
C MET A 113 5.20 -0.58 11.46
N GLU A 114 5.62 0.30 12.39
CA GLU A 114 6.96 0.91 12.39
C GLU A 114 8.06 -0.15 12.57
N LYS A 115 7.88 -1.10 13.49
CA LYS A 115 8.79 -2.24 13.68
C LYS A 115 8.96 -3.05 12.40
N LEU A 116 7.87 -3.29 11.67
CA LEU A 116 7.92 -3.99 10.40
C LEU A 116 8.69 -3.18 9.34
N LEU A 117 8.43 -1.87 9.24
CA LEU A 117 9.16 -0.96 8.34
C LEU A 117 10.66 -0.92 8.62
N ASP A 118 11.05 -0.98 9.89
CA ASP A 118 12.46 -0.98 10.32
C ASP A 118 13.17 -2.31 10.06
N THR A 119 12.43 -3.43 10.00
CA THR A 119 13.02 -4.78 10.01
C THR A 119 12.92 -5.49 8.66
N PHE A 120 11.79 -5.35 7.96
CA PHE A 120 11.54 -6.04 6.71
C PHE A 120 12.36 -5.44 5.56
N GLN A 121 13.03 -6.30 4.78
CA GLN A 121 13.92 -5.86 3.70
C GLN A 121 13.21 -5.61 2.35
N GLY A 122 11.96 -6.01 2.22
CA GLY A 122 11.10 -5.73 1.07
C GLY A 122 10.26 -4.47 1.27
N LEU A 123 9.25 -4.28 0.42
CA LEU A 123 8.36 -3.12 0.49
C LEU A 123 7.18 -3.39 1.42
N VAL A 124 6.86 -2.43 2.27
CA VAL A 124 5.67 -2.45 3.12
C VAL A 124 4.63 -1.49 2.54
N ILE A 125 3.48 -2.04 2.20
CA ILE A 125 2.33 -1.30 1.71
C ILE A 125 1.37 -1.06 2.88
N ILE A 126 1.11 0.20 3.20
CA ILE A 126 0.08 0.60 4.16
C ILE A 126 -1.08 1.19 3.37
N ASP A 127 -2.17 0.44 3.27
CA ASP A 127 -3.38 0.88 2.60
C ASP A 127 -4.23 1.71 3.56
N GLU A 128 -4.25 2.99 3.29
CA GLU A 128 -4.97 4.03 4.03
C GLU A 128 -6.26 4.47 3.31
N ALA A 129 -6.91 3.58 2.56
CA ALA A 129 -8.15 3.92 1.84
C ALA A 129 -9.26 4.48 2.75
N TYR A 130 -9.20 4.19 4.04
CA TYR A 130 -10.16 4.63 5.05
C TYR A 130 -9.57 5.63 6.07
N SER A 131 -8.36 6.15 5.86
CA SER A 131 -7.69 7.03 6.82
C SER A 131 -8.45 8.32 7.12
N ASP A 132 -9.18 8.87 6.14
CA ASP A 132 -10.00 10.07 6.35
C ASP A 132 -11.18 9.87 7.33
N PHE A 133 -11.48 8.63 7.75
CA PHE A 133 -12.46 8.30 8.81
C PHE A 133 -11.80 8.08 10.18
N SER A 134 -10.50 8.26 10.29
CA SER A 134 -9.71 7.99 11.50
C SER A 134 -8.97 9.22 11.97
N ASP A 135 -8.83 9.38 13.29
CA ASP A 135 -7.97 10.41 13.89
C ASP A 135 -6.50 9.98 13.99
N ALA A 136 -6.17 8.75 13.59
CA ALA A 136 -4.78 8.27 13.60
C ALA A 136 -3.94 9.02 12.56
N PRO A 137 -2.69 9.39 12.89
CA PRO A 137 -1.80 10.06 11.94
C PRO A 137 -1.50 9.16 10.74
N SER A 138 -1.61 9.72 9.53
CA SER A 138 -1.22 9.05 8.29
C SER A 138 0.28 8.81 8.22
N PHE A 139 0.69 7.70 7.60
CA PHE A 139 2.08 7.40 7.28
C PHE A 139 2.65 8.26 6.14
N LEU A 140 1.85 9.11 5.50
CA LEU A 140 2.37 10.09 4.54
C LEU A 140 3.46 11.00 5.15
N ALA A 141 3.38 11.28 6.45
CA ALA A 141 4.39 12.08 7.15
C ALA A 141 5.73 11.35 7.33
N ASP A 142 5.76 10.03 7.11
CA ASP A 142 6.93 9.18 7.33
C ASP A 142 7.60 8.70 6.02
N LEU A 143 7.15 9.19 4.85
CA LEU A 143 7.72 8.79 3.56
C LEU A 143 9.23 9.03 3.46
N ASP A 144 9.73 10.13 4.02
CA ASP A 144 11.16 10.44 4.02
C ASP A 144 11.95 9.58 5.02
N LYS A 145 11.27 9.03 6.03
CA LYS A 145 11.89 8.16 7.05
C LYS A 145 12.06 6.73 6.56
N TYR A 146 11.10 6.23 5.80
CA TYR A 146 11.05 4.82 5.38
C TYR A 146 11.09 4.69 3.85
N PRO A 147 12.27 4.44 3.26
CA PRO A 147 12.41 4.31 1.80
C PRO A 147 11.68 3.09 1.23
N ASN A 148 11.32 2.11 2.06
CA ASN A 148 10.57 0.91 1.71
C ASN A 148 9.05 1.03 1.94
N LEU A 149 8.55 2.21 2.31
CA LEU A 149 7.14 2.48 2.54
C LEU A 149 6.42 2.87 1.25
N ILE A 150 5.25 2.25 1.03
CA ILE A 150 4.26 2.70 0.05
C ILE A 150 2.94 2.92 0.80
N VAL A 151 2.34 4.09 0.65
CA VAL A 151 1.01 4.40 1.20
C VAL A 151 0.00 4.47 0.07
N PHE A 152 -1.10 3.70 0.19
CA PHE A 152 -2.22 3.82 -0.73
C PHE A 152 -3.34 4.67 -0.12
N GLN A 153 -3.93 5.54 -0.93
CA GLN A 153 -5.14 6.29 -0.58
C GLN A 153 -6.07 6.40 -1.79
N THR A 154 -7.32 6.79 -1.55
CA THR A 154 -8.33 6.92 -2.61
C THR A 154 -9.33 8.02 -2.31
N PHE A 155 -9.86 8.65 -3.35
CA PHE A 155 -11.01 9.55 -3.24
C PHE A 155 -12.36 8.81 -3.29
N SER A 156 -12.35 7.48 -3.43
CA SER A 156 -13.57 6.68 -3.58
C SER A 156 -14.41 6.56 -2.30
N LYS A 157 -13.81 6.75 -1.12
CA LYS A 157 -14.42 6.49 0.18
C LYS A 157 -14.92 7.79 0.85
N ALA A 158 -14.20 8.36 1.77
CA ALA A 158 -14.62 9.55 2.52
C ALA A 158 -14.95 10.76 1.63
N TRP A 159 -14.26 10.90 0.51
CA TRP A 159 -14.50 12.00 -0.44
C TRP A 159 -15.72 11.78 -1.34
N GLY A 160 -16.37 10.61 -1.27
CA GLY A 160 -17.58 10.31 -2.04
C GLY A 160 -17.39 10.27 -3.56
N CYS A 161 -16.16 10.19 -4.05
CA CYS A 161 -15.81 10.34 -5.46
C CYS A 161 -15.49 8.99 -6.15
N ALA A 162 -16.20 7.91 -5.79
CA ALA A 162 -15.93 6.57 -6.34
C ALA A 162 -16.01 6.50 -7.87
N ALA A 163 -16.91 7.27 -8.48
CA ALA A 163 -17.15 7.25 -9.93
C ALA A 163 -15.99 7.81 -10.75
N ILE A 164 -15.16 8.71 -10.19
CA ILE A 164 -14.02 9.28 -10.92
C ILE A 164 -12.83 8.32 -11.02
N ARG A 165 -12.87 7.21 -10.30
CA ARG A 165 -11.82 6.18 -10.30
C ARG A 165 -10.43 6.71 -10.02
N LEU A 166 -10.27 7.60 -9.02
CA LEU A 166 -8.97 8.17 -8.66
C LEU A 166 -8.43 7.54 -7.37
N GLY A 167 -7.38 6.74 -7.53
CA GLY A 167 -6.55 6.19 -6.46
C GLY A 167 -5.14 6.75 -6.51
N MET A 168 -4.45 6.68 -5.40
CA MET A 168 -3.13 7.26 -5.22
C MET A 168 -2.21 6.25 -4.54
N ALA A 169 -0.94 6.22 -4.99
CA ALA A 169 0.16 5.65 -4.22
C ALA A 169 1.18 6.75 -3.94
N PHE A 170 1.69 6.74 -2.72
CA PHE A 170 2.72 7.66 -2.25
C PHE A 170 3.92 6.83 -1.80
N ALA A 171 5.10 7.18 -2.29
CA ALA A 171 6.33 6.47 -1.97
C ALA A 171 7.56 7.34 -2.29
N SER A 172 8.76 6.81 -2.09
CA SER A 172 9.99 7.47 -2.54
C SER A 172 9.94 7.75 -4.05
N LYS A 173 10.68 8.76 -4.51
CA LYS A 173 10.74 9.15 -5.95
C LYS A 173 11.21 7.99 -6.83
N GLU A 174 12.08 7.13 -6.31
CA GLU A 174 12.59 5.95 -6.98
C GLU A 174 11.46 4.96 -7.27
N ILE A 175 10.64 4.63 -6.28
CA ILE A 175 9.48 3.74 -6.41
C ILE A 175 8.46 4.33 -7.39
N ILE A 176 8.13 5.62 -7.24
CA ILE A 176 7.18 6.30 -8.13
C ILE A 176 7.68 6.36 -9.57
N SER A 177 9.00 6.50 -9.77
CA SER A 177 9.61 6.41 -11.11
C SER A 177 9.39 5.05 -11.76
N ILE A 178 9.47 3.95 -10.98
CA ILE A 178 9.18 2.60 -11.47
C ILE A 178 7.70 2.48 -11.87
N PHE A 179 6.77 2.90 -11.02
CA PHE A 179 5.33 2.88 -11.33
C PHE A 179 5.01 3.66 -12.62
N SER A 180 5.63 4.83 -12.78
CA SER A 180 5.43 5.68 -13.96
C SER A 180 5.91 5.04 -15.26
N LYS A 181 6.88 4.12 -15.22
CA LYS A 181 7.41 3.40 -16.39
C LYS A 181 6.51 2.25 -16.84
N ILE A 182 5.79 1.62 -15.92
CA ILE A 182 4.97 0.43 -16.21
C ILE A 182 3.48 0.73 -16.35
N LYS A 183 3.05 1.93 -15.93
CA LYS A 183 1.67 2.37 -16.13
C LYS A 183 1.38 2.54 -17.61
N TYR A 184 0.23 2.03 -18.05
CA TYR A 184 -0.30 2.33 -19.38
C TYR A 184 -0.80 3.79 -19.43
N CYS A 185 -0.55 4.45 -20.57
CA CYS A 185 -1.01 5.82 -20.83
C CYS A 185 -2.51 5.90 -21.06
#